data_a144002916796f3b859eb99c156254de
#
_entry.id   a144002916796f3b859eb99c156254de
#
_cell.length_a   1.000
_cell.length_b   1.000
_cell.length_c   1.000
_cell.angle_alpha   90.00
_cell.angle_beta   90.00
_cell.angle_gamma   90.00
#
_symmetry.space_group_name_H-M   'P 1'
#
loop_
_entity.id
_entity.type
_entity.pdbx_description
1 polymer ?
#
loop_
_entity_poly.entity_id
_entity_poly.type
_entity_poly.pdbx_seq_one_letter_code
_entity_poly.pdbx_strand_id
1 'polypeptide(L)'
;QDRTKARIIVDSFETIPAEIYAGQPFELRVRMKNASSDVAASNIMFTFASEEVENTPIFTSESGSTSVVVNNMAPGATADLSMVFKAAPTAEQKSYRMTIQEQYDSPEFKNAKEEVKIALPVKQEPRLNTSTIDVMPDAVEVGSETNVMFGINNTGKVILYNVMARFEADSIQPSDAYVGNIKPGETGNVDTMLTAIAPTTDDGKVKIIISYEDENGVVSETEKEMLLNVSEAFS
;
A
#
# COMPACT_ATOMS: atom_id res chain seq x y z
N GLN A 1 -2.99 15.91 42.02
CA GLN A 1 -2.47 16.26 40.70
C GLN A 1 -1.12 16.93 40.86
N ASP A 2 -0.10 16.41 40.20
CA ASP A 2 1.25 16.94 40.30
C ASP A 2 1.41 18.13 39.36
N ARG A 3 1.66 19.30 39.93
CA ARG A 3 1.82 20.56 39.18
C ARG A 3 3.27 20.95 38.91
N THR A 4 4.22 20.18 39.42
CA THR A 4 5.65 20.50 39.30
C THR A 4 6.31 19.70 38.16
N LYS A 5 5.56 18.83 37.57
CA LYS A 5 6.00 17.99 36.44
C LYS A 5 5.49 18.55 35.13
N ALA A 6 6.37 18.76 34.18
CA ALA A 6 5.99 19.15 32.84
C ALA A 6 5.20 18.02 32.16
N ARG A 7 4.38 18.36 31.17
CA ARG A 7 3.62 17.41 30.40
C ARG A 7 3.89 17.65 28.90
N ILE A 8 4.53 16.70 28.26
CA ILE A 8 4.86 16.81 26.85
C ILE A 8 3.94 15.90 26.07
N ILE A 9 3.20 16.49 25.14
CA ILE A 9 2.21 15.81 24.31
C ILE A 9 2.56 15.96 22.85
N VAL A 10 1.90 15.14 21.99
CA VAL A 10 1.94 15.34 20.55
C VAL A 10 0.93 16.43 20.20
N ASP A 11 1.42 17.54 19.66
CA ASP A 11 0.58 18.63 19.17
C ASP A 11 0.01 18.30 17.80
N SER A 12 0.86 17.81 16.90
CA SER A 12 0.47 17.36 15.57
C SER A 12 1.56 16.47 14.98
N PHE A 13 1.21 15.70 13.98
CA PHE A 13 2.21 14.94 13.21
C PHE A 13 1.73 14.77 11.77
N GLU A 14 2.70 14.53 10.90
CA GLU A 14 2.45 14.22 9.51
C GLU A 14 3.51 13.26 8.99
N THR A 15 3.22 12.60 7.88
CA THR A 15 4.18 11.76 7.18
C THR A 15 4.39 12.26 5.76
N ILE A 16 5.60 12.06 5.24
CA ILE A 16 5.96 12.38 3.88
C ILE A 16 6.60 11.15 3.24
N PRO A 17 5.97 10.51 2.26
CA PRO A 17 4.66 10.83 1.69
C PRO A 17 3.52 10.64 2.70
N ALA A 18 2.36 11.25 2.40
CA ALA A 18 1.20 11.18 3.29
C ALA A 18 0.71 9.77 3.51
N GLU A 19 0.82 8.90 2.50
CA GLU A 19 0.51 7.48 2.59
C GLU A 19 1.79 6.68 2.76
N ILE A 20 1.80 5.79 3.76
CA ILE A 20 2.93 4.93 4.06
C ILE A 20 2.68 3.59 3.37
N TYR A 21 3.60 3.19 2.48
CA TYR A 21 3.53 1.90 1.81
C TYR A 21 4.53 0.91 2.40
N ALA A 22 4.09 -0.33 2.57
CA ALA A 22 4.96 -1.41 3.05
C ALA A 22 6.19 -1.52 2.15
N GLY A 23 7.37 -1.63 2.77
CA GLY A 23 8.64 -1.73 2.07
C GLY A 23 9.22 -0.41 1.60
N GLN A 24 8.55 0.72 1.84
CA GLN A 24 8.99 2.03 1.38
C GLN A 24 9.36 2.94 2.54
N PRO A 25 10.33 3.85 2.32
CA PRO A 25 10.70 4.82 3.33
C PRO A 25 9.68 5.96 3.40
N PHE A 26 9.60 6.58 4.56
CA PHE A 26 8.81 7.78 4.78
C PHE A 26 9.45 8.61 5.89
N GLU A 27 9.21 9.91 5.85
CA GLU A 27 9.63 10.81 6.91
C GLU A 27 8.45 11.03 7.87
N LEU A 28 8.70 10.84 9.16
CA LEU A 28 7.74 11.16 10.22
C LEU A 28 8.15 12.49 10.83
N ARG A 29 7.27 13.46 10.79
CA ARG A 29 7.44 14.78 11.44
C ARG A 29 6.44 14.88 12.56
N VAL A 30 6.93 15.12 13.76
CA VAL A 30 6.10 15.22 14.96
C VAL A 30 6.38 16.55 15.64
N ARG A 31 5.33 17.30 15.94
CA ARG A 31 5.44 18.50 16.76
C ARG A 31 5.03 18.14 18.17
N MET A 32 5.99 18.19 19.09
CA MET A 32 5.77 17.98 20.51
C MET A 32 5.49 19.33 21.17
N LYS A 33 4.69 19.31 22.23
CA LYS A 33 4.34 20.52 22.97
C LYS A 33 4.40 20.26 24.48
N ASN A 34 5.04 21.17 25.19
CA ASN A 34 4.93 21.19 26.66
C ASN A 34 3.61 21.83 27.03
N ALA A 35 2.64 21.01 27.39
CA ALA A 35 1.27 21.46 27.68
C ALA A 35 1.13 22.04 29.08
N SER A 36 2.19 22.05 29.88
CA SER A 36 2.18 22.71 31.18
C SER A 36 2.10 24.22 30.98
N SER A 37 1.35 24.90 31.84
CA SER A 37 1.23 26.35 31.79
C SER A 37 2.36 27.08 32.52
N ASP A 38 3.09 26.39 33.41
CA ASP A 38 4.04 27.04 34.33
C ASP A 38 5.32 26.24 34.62
N VAL A 39 5.45 25.03 34.06
CA VAL A 39 6.60 24.16 34.34
C VAL A 39 7.37 23.85 33.05
N ALA A 40 8.67 24.16 33.05
CA ALA A 40 9.56 23.85 31.95
C ALA A 40 10.07 22.40 32.03
N ALA A 41 10.38 21.81 30.86
CA ALA A 41 11.12 20.56 30.79
C ALA A 41 12.52 20.82 30.25
N SER A 42 13.50 20.06 30.74
CA SER A 42 14.88 20.15 30.27
C SER A 42 15.51 18.78 30.11
N ASN A 43 16.62 18.73 29.40
CA ASN A 43 17.35 17.48 29.15
C ASN A 43 16.43 16.41 28.59
N ILE A 44 15.68 16.75 27.55
CA ILE A 44 14.61 15.90 27.03
C ILE A 44 15.18 14.94 25.99
N MET A 45 14.95 13.64 26.19
CA MET A 45 15.24 12.65 25.17
C MET A 45 13.93 12.00 24.70
N PHE A 46 13.68 12.09 23.39
CA PHE A 46 12.56 11.41 22.74
C PHE A 46 13.10 10.18 22.04
N THR A 47 12.47 9.03 22.28
CA THR A 47 12.85 7.77 21.61
C THR A 47 11.63 7.20 20.92
N PHE A 48 11.77 6.91 19.62
CA PHE A 48 10.72 6.31 18.82
C PHE A 48 10.81 4.80 18.89
N ALA A 49 9.72 4.16 19.29
CA ALA A 49 9.63 2.70 19.38
C ALA A 49 8.46 2.20 18.55
N SER A 50 8.77 1.39 17.56
CA SER A 50 7.77 0.80 16.66
C SER A 50 7.03 -0.34 17.33
N GLU A 51 5.73 -0.47 16.99
CA GLU A 51 5.02 -1.72 17.25
C GLU A 51 5.77 -2.88 16.60
N GLU A 52 5.80 -4.02 17.29
CA GLU A 52 6.46 -5.23 16.81
C GLU A 52 5.42 -6.31 16.53
N VAL A 53 5.68 -7.08 15.49
CA VAL A 53 4.93 -8.31 15.18
C VAL A 53 5.93 -9.45 15.19
N GLU A 54 5.69 -10.45 16.06
CA GLU A 54 6.60 -11.58 16.22
C GLU A 54 8.05 -11.14 16.49
N ASN A 55 8.21 -10.18 17.39
CA ASN A 55 9.49 -9.60 17.80
C ASN A 55 10.24 -8.85 16.70
N THR A 56 9.55 -8.49 15.62
CA THR A 56 10.13 -7.71 14.51
C THR A 56 9.45 -6.35 14.44
N PRO A 57 10.20 -5.25 14.49
CA PRO A 57 9.60 -3.92 14.37
C PRO A 57 9.01 -3.70 12.97
N ILE A 58 7.83 -3.07 12.94
CA ILE A 58 7.18 -2.71 11.69
C ILE A 58 7.89 -1.52 11.04
N PHE A 59 8.32 -0.55 11.85
CA PHE A 59 9.03 0.63 11.36
C PHE A 59 10.47 0.61 11.83
N THR A 60 11.41 0.70 10.92
CA THR A 60 12.84 0.69 11.20
C THR A 60 13.45 2.02 10.78
N SER A 61 14.25 2.63 11.66
CA SER A 61 14.94 3.88 11.35
C SER A 61 15.97 3.68 10.26
N GLU A 62 15.94 4.53 9.23
CA GLU A 62 16.92 4.48 8.14
C GLU A 62 18.32 4.91 8.60
N SER A 63 18.41 5.81 9.57
CA SER A 63 19.70 6.26 10.10
C SER A 63 20.28 5.30 11.15
N GLY A 64 19.50 4.35 11.64
CA GLY A 64 19.88 3.48 12.74
C GLY A 64 19.71 4.12 14.12
N SER A 65 19.40 5.41 14.19
CA SER A 65 19.11 6.10 15.46
C SER A 65 17.61 6.27 15.62
N THR A 66 17.12 6.11 16.86
CA THR A 66 15.70 6.28 17.20
C THR A 66 15.49 7.37 18.24
N SER A 67 16.53 8.09 18.65
CA SER A 67 16.46 9.09 19.70
C SER A 67 16.78 10.48 19.20
N VAL A 68 16.07 11.46 19.75
CA VAL A 68 16.29 12.89 19.49
C VAL A 68 16.35 13.60 20.83
N VAL A 69 17.33 14.50 21.00
CA VAL A 69 17.51 15.28 22.23
C VAL A 69 17.07 16.72 21.99
N VAL A 70 16.27 17.24 22.91
CA VAL A 70 15.87 18.65 22.96
C VAL A 70 16.27 19.20 24.33
N ASN A 71 17.06 20.26 24.35
CA ASN A 71 17.65 20.75 25.58
C ASN A 71 16.62 21.35 26.56
N ASN A 72 15.65 22.07 26.05
CA ASN A 72 14.68 22.76 26.89
C ASN A 72 13.37 23.02 26.16
N MET A 73 12.27 22.86 26.86
CA MET A 73 10.95 23.28 26.40
C MET A 73 10.26 24.08 27.47
N ALA A 74 10.16 25.38 27.27
CA ALA A 74 9.43 26.29 28.16
C ALA A 74 7.95 25.91 28.22
N PRO A 75 7.19 26.34 29.23
CA PRO A 75 5.74 26.14 29.27
C PRO A 75 5.09 26.61 27.97
N GLY A 76 4.27 25.76 27.34
CA GLY A 76 3.60 26.06 26.09
C GLY A 76 4.47 25.98 24.85
N ALA A 77 5.77 25.75 24.98
CA ALA A 77 6.68 25.68 23.83
C ALA A 77 6.50 24.37 23.05
N THR A 78 6.84 24.45 21.76
CA THR A 78 6.84 23.29 20.87
C THR A 78 8.25 22.92 20.42
N ALA A 79 8.44 21.67 20.01
CA ALA A 79 9.67 21.18 19.41
C ALA A 79 9.30 20.26 18.24
N ASP A 80 9.95 20.49 17.11
CA ASP A 80 9.72 19.69 15.91
C ASP A 80 10.77 18.57 15.84
N LEU A 81 10.27 17.34 15.73
CA LEU A 81 11.08 16.14 15.57
C LEU A 81 10.89 15.59 14.17
N SER A 82 11.95 15.09 13.59
CA SER A 82 11.88 14.46 12.26
C SER A 82 12.74 13.20 12.24
N MET A 83 12.20 12.14 11.67
CA MET A 83 12.93 10.88 11.53
C MET A 83 12.42 10.12 10.32
N VAL A 84 13.35 9.50 9.58
CA VAL A 84 13.02 8.68 8.41
C VAL A 84 12.96 7.22 8.84
N PHE A 85 11.83 6.60 8.55
CA PHE A 85 11.59 5.18 8.81
C PHE A 85 11.29 4.45 7.50
N LYS A 86 11.45 3.14 7.56
CA LYS A 86 11.00 2.26 6.48
C LYS A 86 10.00 1.27 7.07
N ALA A 87 8.83 1.15 6.44
CA ALA A 87 7.83 0.15 6.84
C ALA A 87 8.24 -1.23 6.34
N ALA A 88 8.02 -2.26 7.15
CA ALA A 88 8.33 -3.64 6.77
C ALA A 88 7.54 -4.06 5.53
N PRO A 89 8.18 -4.73 4.56
CA PRO A 89 7.47 -5.20 3.36
C PRO A 89 6.36 -6.21 3.67
N THR A 90 6.48 -6.91 4.80
CA THR A 90 5.50 -7.91 5.25
C THR A 90 4.37 -7.34 6.08
N ALA A 91 4.36 -6.03 6.33
CA ALA A 91 3.31 -5.39 7.11
C ALA A 91 1.94 -5.58 6.46
N GLU A 92 0.94 -5.92 7.25
CA GLU A 92 -0.43 -5.96 6.78
C GLU A 92 -0.95 -4.54 6.53
N GLN A 93 -1.96 -4.41 5.69
CA GLN A 93 -2.61 -3.13 5.47
C GLN A 93 -3.52 -2.80 6.64
N LYS A 94 -2.96 -2.10 7.61
CA LYS A 94 -3.67 -1.63 8.80
C LYS A 94 -2.82 -0.56 9.50
N SER A 95 -3.37 0.04 10.56
CA SER A 95 -2.63 0.98 11.39
C SER A 95 -1.73 0.25 12.38
N TYR A 96 -0.51 0.74 12.52
CA TYR A 96 0.45 0.26 13.52
C TYR A 96 0.86 1.40 14.43
N ARG A 97 1.16 1.05 15.67
CA ARG A 97 1.50 2.02 16.71
C ARG A 97 2.96 2.42 16.65
N MET A 98 3.21 3.72 16.76
CA MET A 98 4.53 4.27 17.05
C MET A 98 4.47 4.91 18.43
N THR A 99 5.32 4.48 19.34
CA THR A 99 5.41 5.01 20.68
C THR A 99 6.56 6.00 20.74
N ILE A 100 6.31 7.19 21.25
CA ILE A 100 7.33 8.18 21.53
C ILE A 100 7.55 8.18 23.03
N GLN A 101 8.69 7.63 23.45
CA GLN A 101 9.08 7.59 24.84
C GLN A 101 9.79 8.90 25.17
N GLU A 102 9.49 9.45 26.35
CA GLU A 102 10.02 10.72 26.79
C GLU A 102 10.75 10.53 28.12
N GLN A 103 11.95 11.08 28.18
CA GLN A 103 12.69 11.17 29.45
C GLN A 103 13.20 12.58 29.59
N TYR A 104 12.87 13.24 30.74
CA TYR A 104 13.18 14.65 30.93
C TYR A 104 13.24 15.00 32.38
N ASP A 105 13.77 16.20 32.65
CA ASP A 105 13.81 16.81 33.96
C ASP A 105 12.80 17.96 34.04
N SER A 106 12.12 18.06 35.18
CA SER A 106 11.35 19.22 35.58
C SER A 106 11.98 19.76 36.86
N PRO A 107 11.64 20.98 37.32
CA PRO A 107 12.30 21.56 38.51
C PRO A 107 12.36 20.67 39.74
N GLU A 108 11.30 19.90 40.03
CA GLU A 108 11.27 19.01 41.17
C GLU A 108 11.32 17.53 40.84
N PHE A 109 11.35 17.19 39.54
CA PHE A 109 11.38 15.81 39.09
C PHE A 109 12.55 15.59 38.14
N LYS A 110 13.41 14.64 38.48
CA LYS A 110 14.52 14.24 37.63
C LYS A 110 14.21 12.90 36.99
N ASN A 111 14.60 12.75 35.74
CA ASN A 111 14.40 11.53 34.97
C ASN A 111 12.93 11.07 34.91
N ALA A 112 12.02 12.03 34.73
CA ALA A 112 10.61 11.70 34.50
C ALA A 112 10.49 10.91 33.20
N LYS A 113 9.71 9.84 33.22
CA LYS A 113 9.50 8.98 32.08
C LYS A 113 8.01 8.94 31.74
N GLU A 114 7.70 9.28 30.51
CA GLU A 114 6.34 9.24 29.97
C GLU A 114 6.40 8.66 28.58
N GLU A 115 5.25 8.31 28.05
CA GLU A 115 5.15 7.91 26.66
C GLU A 115 3.85 8.39 26.04
N VAL A 116 3.89 8.67 24.75
CA VAL A 116 2.73 9.02 23.94
C VAL A 116 2.73 8.10 22.72
N LYS A 117 1.56 7.84 22.16
CA LYS A 117 1.40 6.90 21.05
C LYS A 117 0.67 7.56 19.92
N ILE A 118 1.12 7.26 18.71
CA ILE A 118 0.43 7.65 17.48
C ILE A 118 0.17 6.41 16.63
N ALA A 119 -0.84 6.47 15.78
CA ALA A 119 -1.17 5.38 14.87
C ALA A 119 -0.80 5.78 13.45
N LEU A 120 -0.06 4.91 12.77
CA LEU A 120 0.41 5.14 11.41
C LEU A 120 -0.20 4.07 10.49
N PRO A 121 -1.16 4.45 9.62
CA PRO A 121 -1.73 3.51 8.67
C PRO A 121 -0.70 3.10 7.62
N VAL A 122 -0.58 1.79 7.38
CA VAL A 122 0.30 1.24 6.35
C VAL A 122 -0.56 0.65 5.24
N LYS A 123 -0.19 0.93 4.00
CA LYS A 123 -0.84 0.39 2.81
C LYS A 123 0.06 -0.61 2.10
N GLN A 124 -0.59 -1.55 1.40
CA GLN A 124 0.07 -2.51 0.53
C GLN A 124 -0.31 -2.21 -0.91
N GLU A 125 0.68 -2.24 -1.80
CA GLU A 125 0.42 -2.16 -3.23
C GLU A 125 -0.24 -3.45 -3.70
N PRO A 126 -1.33 -3.38 -4.47
CA PRO A 126 -1.89 -4.57 -5.11
C PRO A 126 -0.88 -5.17 -6.09
N ARG A 127 -0.81 -6.49 -6.12
CA ARG A 127 0.07 -7.22 -7.05
C ARG A 127 -0.69 -8.37 -7.67
N LEU A 128 -0.49 -8.55 -8.95
CA LEU A 128 -1.03 -9.69 -9.65
C LEU A 128 -0.06 -10.14 -10.74
N ASN A 129 -0.19 -11.40 -11.11
CA ASN A 129 0.36 -11.90 -12.37
C ASN A 129 -0.68 -12.81 -13.02
N THR A 130 -0.41 -13.21 -14.25
CA THR A 130 -1.27 -14.13 -14.98
C THR A 130 -0.51 -15.42 -15.28
N SER A 131 -1.22 -16.54 -15.29
CA SER A 131 -0.70 -17.77 -15.84
C SER A 131 -0.60 -17.66 -17.38
N THR A 132 -0.04 -18.66 -18.02
CA THR A 132 0.00 -18.74 -19.49
C THR A 132 -1.40 -18.55 -20.06
N ILE A 133 -1.52 -17.67 -21.05
CA ILE A 133 -2.80 -17.40 -21.73
C ILE A 133 -2.95 -18.42 -22.83
N ASP A 134 -3.92 -19.33 -22.68
CA ASP A 134 -4.21 -20.35 -23.66
C ASP A 134 -5.33 -19.89 -24.58
N VAL A 135 -5.05 -19.89 -25.88
CA VAL A 135 -5.98 -19.50 -26.94
C VAL A 135 -6.18 -20.71 -27.84
N MET A 136 -7.37 -21.30 -27.84
CA MET A 136 -7.64 -22.53 -28.59
C MET A 136 -8.94 -22.45 -29.36
N PRO A 137 -8.86 -22.49 -30.71
CA PRO A 137 -7.66 -22.40 -31.55
C PRO A 137 -7.13 -20.97 -31.64
N ASP A 138 -5.84 -20.80 -31.93
CA ASP A 138 -5.21 -19.49 -32.09
C ASP A 138 -5.30 -18.96 -33.55
N ALA A 139 -5.93 -19.68 -34.42
CA ALA A 139 -6.23 -19.29 -35.79
C ALA A 139 -7.65 -19.74 -36.14
N VAL A 140 -8.48 -18.80 -36.55
CA VAL A 140 -9.89 -19.03 -36.86
C VAL A 140 -10.29 -18.24 -38.09
N GLU A 141 -11.46 -18.58 -38.64
CA GLU A 141 -12.09 -17.79 -39.70
C GLU A 141 -13.10 -16.82 -39.11
N VAL A 142 -13.39 -15.75 -39.83
CA VAL A 142 -14.46 -14.80 -39.49
C VAL A 142 -15.77 -15.58 -39.27
N GLY A 143 -16.45 -15.26 -38.16
CA GLY A 143 -17.68 -15.94 -37.76
C GLY A 143 -17.46 -17.10 -36.80
N SER A 144 -16.22 -17.55 -36.63
CA SER A 144 -15.89 -18.63 -35.70
C SER A 144 -15.54 -18.08 -34.32
N GLU A 145 -15.52 -18.98 -33.35
CA GLU A 145 -15.18 -18.64 -31.97
C GLU A 145 -13.87 -19.30 -31.56
N THR A 146 -13.21 -18.68 -30.59
CA THR A 146 -12.06 -19.25 -29.96
C THR A 146 -12.23 -19.15 -28.44
N ASN A 147 -11.65 -20.10 -27.71
CA ASN A 147 -11.69 -20.10 -26.25
C ASN A 147 -10.39 -19.54 -25.70
N VAL A 148 -10.51 -18.65 -24.72
CA VAL A 148 -9.37 -18.07 -24.02
C VAL A 148 -9.47 -18.45 -22.56
N MET A 149 -8.40 -19.04 -22.03
CA MET A 149 -8.31 -19.47 -20.64
C MET A 149 -7.00 -19.00 -20.01
N PHE A 150 -7.08 -18.42 -18.84
CA PHE A 150 -5.91 -18.11 -18.03
C PHE A 150 -6.33 -17.82 -16.59
N GLY A 151 -5.35 -17.86 -15.68
CA GLY A 151 -5.55 -17.51 -14.30
C GLY A 151 -4.98 -16.14 -13.98
N ILE A 152 -5.62 -15.43 -13.08
CA ILE A 152 -5.13 -14.18 -12.50
C ILE A 152 -4.79 -14.50 -11.05
N ASN A 153 -3.50 -14.41 -10.72
CA ASN A 153 -2.99 -14.74 -9.39
C ASN A 153 -2.83 -13.47 -8.57
N ASN A 154 -3.42 -13.44 -7.38
CA ASN A 154 -3.15 -12.36 -6.44
C ASN A 154 -1.86 -12.69 -5.69
N THR A 155 -0.78 -12.02 -6.08
CA THR A 155 0.56 -12.21 -5.49
C THR A 155 0.87 -11.15 -4.42
N GLY A 156 -0.09 -10.29 -4.12
CA GLY A 156 0.04 -9.25 -3.11
C GLY A 156 -0.49 -9.66 -1.76
N LYS A 157 -0.74 -8.65 -0.92
CA LYS A 157 -1.22 -8.84 0.45
C LYS A 157 -2.58 -8.18 0.69
N VAL A 158 -3.20 -7.66 -0.36
CA VAL A 158 -4.55 -7.06 -0.30
C VAL A 158 -5.44 -7.72 -1.33
N ILE A 159 -6.75 -7.67 -1.07
CA ILE A 159 -7.75 -8.23 -1.98
C ILE A 159 -7.81 -7.41 -3.27
N LEU A 160 -7.91 -8.09 -4.40
CA LEU A 160 -8.27 -7.48 -5.68
C LEU A 160 -9.78 -7.59 -5.82
N TYR A 161 -10.46 -6.43 -5.84
CA TYR A 161 -11.92 -6.40 -5.89
C TYR A 161 -12.41 -6.24 -7.32
N ASN A 162 -13.53 -6.87 -7.64
CA ASN A 162 -14.25 -6.73 -8.92
C ASN A 162 -13.33 -6.89 -10.12
N VAL A 163 -12.51 -7.93 -10.10
CA VAL A 163 -11.57 -8.21 -11.19
C VAL A 163 -12.34 -8.58 -12.45
N MET A 164 -11.95 -7.94 -13.54
CA MET A 164 -12.57 -8.13 -14.85
C MET A 164 -11.48 -8.14 -15.93
N ALA A 165 -11.67 -8.96 -16.94
CA ALA A 165 -10.80 -8.99 -18.13
C ALA A 165 -11.61 -8.52 -19.33
N ARG A 166 -11.08 -7.53 -20.05
CA ARG A 166 -11.70 -7.00 -21.28
C ARG A 166 -10.77 -7.29 -22.46
N PHE A 167 -11.34 -7.79 -23.55
CA PHE A 167 -10.60 -8.17 -24.74
C PHE A 167 -10.90 -7.18 -25.84
N GLU A 168 -9.86 -6.60 -26.43
CA GLU A 168 -9.98 -5.56 -27.46
C GLU A 168 -9.08 -5.85 -28.64
N ALA A 169 -9.67 -5.95 -29.80
CA ALA A 169 -9.02 -5.96 -31.11
C ALA A 169 -10.08 -5.73 -32.17
N ASP A 170 -9.68 -5.21 -33.34
CA ASP A 170 -10.60 -4.99 -34.46
C ASP A 170 -11.12 -6.32 -35.05
N SER A 171 -10.40 -7.41 -34.84
CA SER A 171 -10.73 -8.72 -35.36
C SER A 171 -11.78 -9.48 -34.57
N ILE A 172 -12.10 -9.03 -33.35
CA ILE A 172 -13.04 -9.72 -32.49
C ILE A 172 -14.18 -8.81 -32.05
N GLN A 173 -15.30 -9.41 -31.68
CA GLN A 173 -16.37 -8.70 -31.01
C GLN A 173 -15.88 -8.35 -29.57
N PRO A 174 -16.10 -7.12 -29.12
CA PRO A 174 -15.73 -6.75 -27.73
C PRO A 174 -16.35 -7.71 -26.74
N SER A 175 -15.55 -8.14 -25.77
CA SER A 175 -15.97 -9.12 -24.79
C SER A 175 -15.36 -8.82 -23.43
N ASP A 176 -16.15 -9.01 -22.38
CA ASP A 176 -15.74 -8.86 -20.99
C ASP A 176 -15.92 -10.18 -20.25
N ALA A 177 -15.01 -10.50 -19.36
CA ALA A 177 -15.13 -11.64 -18.46
C ALA A 177 -15.00 -11.15 -17.02
N TYR A 178 -16.06 -11.27 -16.24
CA TYR A 178 -16.04 -10.91 -14.83
C TYR A 178 -15.50 -12.07 -14.01
N VAL A 179 -14.48 -11.79 -13.18
CA VAL A 179 -13.85 -12.78 -12.31
C VAL A 179 -14.32 -12.65 -10.85
N GLY A 180 -14.49 -11.42 -10.38
CA GLY A 180 -14.90 -11.13 -9.02
C GLY A 180 -13.71 -10.81 -8.11
N ASN A 181 -13.87 -11.06 -6.81
CA ASN A 181 -12.85 -10.76 -5.82
C ASN A 181 -11.83 -11.89 -5.73
N ILE A 182 -10.55 -11.53 -5.69
CA ILE A 182 -9.45 -12.48 -5.56
C ILE A 182 -8.68 -12.12 -4.30
N LYS A 183 -8.69 -13.01 -3.31
CA LYS A 183 -7.95 -12.83 -2.06
C LYS A 183 -6.45 -13.10 -2.25
N PRO A 184 -5.58 -12.56 -1.39
CA PRO A 184 -4.15 -12.85 -1.45
C PRO A 184 -3.88 -14.35 -1.47
N GLY A 185 -3.01 -14.78 -2.39
CA GLY A 185 -2.65 -16.18 -2.56
C GLY A 185 -3.63 -17.00 -3.39
N GLU A 186 -4.77 -16.44 -3.78
CA GLU A 186 -5.78 -17.13 -4.59
C GLU A 186 -5.64 -16.78 -6.06
N THR A 187 -6.27 -17.60 -6.90
CA THR A 187 -6.30 -17.42 -8.35
C THR A 187 -7.75 -17.29 -8.80
N GLY A 188 -8.02 -16.25 -9.59
CA GLY A 188 -9.29 -16.12 -10.32
C GLY A 188 -9.10 -16.61 -11.74
N ASN A 189 -10.09 -17.35 -12.26
CA ASN A 189 -9.98 -17.94 -13.58
C ASN A 189 -10.79 -17.18 -14.62
N VAL A 190 -10.16 -16.94 -15.77
CA VAL A 190 -10.81 -16.43 -16.97
C VAL A 190 -10.99 -17.60 -17.93
N ASP A 191 -12.21 -17.82 -18.36
CA ASP A 191 -12.57 -18.84 -19.35
C ASP A 191 -13.71 -18.25 -20.19
N THR A 192 -13.39 -17.78 -21.38
CA THR A 192 -14.36 -17.06 -22.19
C THR A 192 -14.20 -17.40 -23.68
N MET A 193 -15.30 -17.25 -24.41
CA MET A 193 -15.33 -17.43 -25.87
C MET A 193 -15.28 -16.06 -26.53
N LEU A 194 -14.40 -15.92 -27.51
CA LEU A 194 -14.31 -14.73 -28.35
C LEU A 194 -14.81 -15.05 -29.76
N THR A 195 -15.59 -14.14 -30.31
CA THR A 195 -16.13 -14.28 -31.68
C THR A 195 -15.31 -13.44 -32.65
N ALA A 196 -14.78 -14.07 -33.69
CA ALA A 196 -14.03 -13.39 -34.74
C ALA A 196 -15.01 -12.69 -35.69
N ILE A 197 -14.78 -11.40 -35.94
CA ILE A 197 -15.68 -10.58 -36.77
C ILE A 197 -15.01 -9.98 -38.01
N ALA A 198 -13.68 -9.90 -38.02
CA ALA A 198 -12.95 -9.32 -39.14
C ALA A 198 -11.55 -9.96 -39.24
N PRO A 199 -10.98 -10.05 -40.45
CA PRO A 199 -9.64 -10.57 -40.64
C PRO A 199 -8.61 -9.70 -39.89
N THR A 200 -7.57 -10.34 -39.37
CA THR A 200 -6.44 -9.61 -38.78
C THR A 200 -5.67 -8.85 -39.83
N THR A 201 -5.30 -7.62 -39.54
CA THR A 201 -4.55 -6.74 -40.43
C THR A 201 -3.15 -6.43 -39.90
N ASP A 202 -2.85 -6.94 -38.72
CA ASP A 202 -1.58 -6.78 -38.02
C ASP A 202 -1.02 -8.16 -37.62
N ASP A 203 -0.20 -8.21 -36.57
CA ASP A 203 0.39 -9.45 -36.07
C ASP A 203 -0.61 -10.34 -35.31
N GLY A 204 -1.89 -9.98 -35.30
CA GLY A 204 -2.91 -10.74 -34.56
C GLY A 204 -2.96 -10.43 -33.09
N LYS A 205 -2.45 -9.31 -32.68
CA LYS A 205 -2.44 -8.91 -31.25
C LYS A 205 -3.83 -8.56 -30.77
N VAL A 206 -4.22 -9.20 -29.68
CA VAL A 206 -5.44 -8.88 -28.94
C VAL A 206 -5.02 -8.37 -27.57
N LYS A 207 -5.49 -7.18 -27.23
CA LYS A 207 -5.20 -6.57 -25.93
C LYS A 207 -6.16 -7.14 -24.90
N ILE A 208 -5.60 -7.56 -23.77
CA ILE A 208 -6.37 -7.98 -22.61
C ILE A 208 -6.16 -6.93 -21.53
N ILE A 209 -7.22 -6.25 -21.13
CA ILE A 209 -7.18 -5.25 -20.06
C ILE A 209 -7.78 -5.87 -18.82
N ILE A 210 -6.95 -6.05 -17.79
CA ILE A 210 -7.38 -6.57 -16.50
C ILE A 210 -7.59 -5.38 -15.58
N SER A 211 -8.84 -5.18 -15.15
CA SER A 211 -9.17 -4.10 -14.20
C SER A 211 -9.50 -4.70 -12.84
N TYR A 212 -9.20 -3.96 -11.80
CA TYR A 212 -9.51 -4.30 -10.44
C TYR A 212 -9.66 -3.04 -9.60
N GLU A 213 -10.30 -3.18 -8.44
CA GLU A 213 -10.54 -2.07 -7.53
C GLU A 213 -9.88 -2.37 -6.19
N ASP A 214 -9.48 -1.30 -5.49
CA ASP A 214 -9.05 -1.41 -4.10
C ASP A 214 -10.27 -1.36 -3.17
N GLU A 215 -10.05 -1.38 -1.85
CA GLU A 215 -11.11 -1.35 -0.84
C GLU A 215 -11.94 -0.06 -0.87
N ASN A 216 -11.41 1.00 -1.49
CA ASN A 216 -12.10 2.28 -1.63
C ASN A 216 -12.79 2.44 -2.99
N GLY A 217 -12.75 1.40 -3.82
CA GLY A 217 -13.36 1.42 -5.15
C GLY A 217 -12.53 2.14 -6.21
N VAL A 218 -11.26 2.45 -5.94
CA VAL A 218 -10.38 3.06 -6.93
C VAL A 218 -9.95 1.99 -7.92
N VAL A 219 -10.22 2.25 -9.21
CA VAL A 219 -9.97 1.31 -10.31
C VAL A 219 -8.54 1.44 -10.80
N SER A 220 -7.87 0.31 -10.98
CA SER A 220 -6.57 0.21 -11.64
C SER A 220 -6.66 -0.79 -12.79
N GLU A 221 -5.81 -0.63 -13.79
CA GLU A 221 -5.78 -1.48 -14.96
C GLU A 221 -4.36 -1.92 -15.27
N THR A 222 -4.23 -3.14 -15.80
CA THR A 222 -2.99 -3.65 -16.38
C THR A 222 -3.29 -4.32 -17.70
N GLU A 223 -2.33 -4.30 -18.62
CA GLU A 223 -2.53 -4.84 -19.97
C GLU A 223 -1.69 -6.08 -20.18
N LYS A 224 -2.28 -7.06 -20.86
CA LYS A 224 -1.60 -8.24 -21.38
C LYS A 224 -1.94 -8.39 -22.85
N GLU A 225 -1.20 -9.20 -23.57
CA GLU A 225 -1.44 -9.48 -24.98
C GLU A 225 -1.59 -10.97 -25.21
N MET A 226 -2.45 -11.30 -26.16
CA MET A 226 -2.54 -12.63 -26.74
C MET A 226 -2.51 -12.50 -28.26
N LEU A 227 -2.26 -13.61 -28.94
CA LEU A 227 -2.25 -13.65 -30.40
C LEU A 227 -3.41 -14.48 -30.89
N LEU A 228 -4.16 -13.92 -31.85
CA LEU A 228 -5.25 -14.61 -32.55
C LEU A 228 -5.21 -14.21 -34.02
N ASN A 229 -5.00 -15.16 -34.88
CA ASN A 229 -5.05 -14.93 -36.32
C ASN A 229 -6.44 -15.23 -36.85
N VAL A 230 -7.06 -14.22 -37.46
CA VAL A 230 -8.38 -14.36 -38.07
C VAL A 230 -8.23 -14.19 -39.57
N SER A 231 -8.66 -15.18 -40.32
CA SER A 231 -8.70 -15.16 -41.77
C SER A 231 -10.14 -15.01 -42.28
N GLU A 232 -10.28 -14.60 -43.52
CA GLU A 232 -11.60 -14.53 -44.13
C GLU A 232 -12.21 -15.93 -44.25
N ALA A 233 -13.52 -16.00 -44.06
CA ALA A 233 -14.23 -17.26 -44.26
C ALA A 233 -14.29 -17.62 -45.74
N PHE A 234 -14.10 -18.90 -46.06
CA PHE A 234 -14.32 -19.40 -47.40
C PHE A 234 -15.82 -19.68 -47.60
N SER A 235 -16.32 -19.25 -48.71
CA SER A 235 -17.72 -19.51 -49.12
C SER A 235 -17.81 -20.75 -49.99
#